data_0c2ecbcd4b7b0d8c2739423751916c07
#
_entry.id   0c2ecbcd4b7b0d8c2739423751916c07
#
_cell.length_a   1.000
_cell.length_b   1.000
_cell.length_c   1.000
_cell.angle_alpha   90.00
_cell.angle_beta   90.00
_cell.angle_gamma   90.00
#
_symmetry.space_group_name_H-M   'P 1'
#
loop_
_entity.id
_entity.type
_entity.pdbx_description
1 polymer ?
#
loop_
_entity_poly.entity_id
_entity_poly.type
_entity_poly.pdbx_seq_one_letter_code
_entity_poly.pdbx_strand_id
1 'polypeptide(L)'
;MYGTFPSAATADDVRRRTGTTLAMGTTSSNDYLRQLLASDLIKGGVEQVFYAQGKNRRPPDENWVGSRALEPGECGFAYIPGLHSGSPLDFPVVIGPLIHGTDKIDPKPGKGKGAVCLVDGTVAEASVDRDGHVMIRGKRLLDPTNPIWGGKPPTLVWPE
;
A
#
# COMPACT_ATOMS: atom_id res chain seq x y z
N MET A 1 -12.95 9.58 14.06
CA MET A 1 -12.49 8.19 13.87
C MET A 1 -11.38 8.17 12.84
N TYR A 2 -10.19 8.64 13.23
CA TYR A 2 -9.04 8.80 12.34
C TYR A 2 -7.78 8.19 12.99
N GLY A 3 -7.92 6.93 13.42
CA GLY A 3 -6.83 6.23 14.12
C GLY A 3 -6.48 4.88 13.54
N THR A 4 -7.12 4.49 12.44
CA THR A 4 -6.88 3.18 11.79
C THR A 4 -6.63 3.35 10.30
N PHE A 5 -5.63 2.65 9.80
CA PHE A 5 -5.41 2.51 8.37
C PHE A 5 -6.40 1.53 7.74
N PRO A 6 -6.55 1.49 6.41
CA PRO A 6 -7.44 0.55 5.74
C PRO A 6 -7.29 -0.89 6.25
N SER A 7 -8.42 -1.53 6.56
CA SER A 7 -8.50 -2.88 7.13
C SER A 7 -9.85 -3.51 6.74
N ALA A 8 -10.06 -4.78 7.03
CA ALA A 8 -11.34 -5.43 6.85
C ALA A 8 -12.46 -4.71 7.66
N ALA A 9 -12.16 -4.33 8.90
CA ALA A 9 -13.13 -3.64 9.76
C ALA A 9 -13.46 -2.23 9.24
N THR A 10 -12.48 -1.48 8.77
CA THR A 10 -12.73 -0.14 8.20
C THR A 10 -13.45 -0.20 6.86
N ALA A 11 -13.31 -1.27 6.08
CA ALA A 11 -14.06 -1.46 4.84
C ALA A 11 -15.56 -1.48 5.08
N ASP A 12 -16.02 -2.19 6.13
CA ASP A 12 -17.43 -2.23 6.49
C ASP A 12 -17.95 -0.89 7.00
N ASP A 13 -17.13 -0.16 7.74
CA ASP A 13 -17.45 1.21 8.16
C ASP A 13 -17.59 2.16 6.97
N VAL A 14 -16.67 2.09 6.02
CA VAL A 14 -16.72 2.90 4.80
C VAL A 14 -17.99 2.59 4.01
N ARG A 15 -18.32 1.32 3.78
CA ARG A 15 -19.57 0.92 3.10
C ARG A 15 -20.80 1.50 3.78
N ARG A 16 -20.91 1.35 5.10
CA ARG A 16 -22.06 1.86 5.86
C ARG A 16 -22.21 3.37 5.81
N ARG A 17 -21.11 4.11 5.78
CA ARG A 17 -21.11 5.58 5.79
C ARG A 17 -21.33 6.20 4.43
N THR A 18 -20.76 5.61 3.40
CA THR A 18 -20.73 6.20 2.06
C THR A 18 -21.76 5.58 1.14
N GLY A 19 -22.28 4.40 1.46
CA GLY A 19 -23.15 3.63 0.56
C GLY A 19 -22.42 3.13 -0.67
N THR A 20 -21.07 3.15 -0.67
CA THR A 20 -20.26 2.77 -1.84
C THR A 20 -20.46 1.31 -2.23
N THR A 21 -20.44 1.06 -3.52
CA THR A 21 -20.43 -0.29 -4.11
C THR A 21 -19.03 -0.74 -4.53
N LEU A 22 -17.99 0.03 -4.19
CA LEU A 22 -16.61 -0.35 -4.49
C LEU A 22 -16.25 -1.70 -3.86
N ALA A 23 -15.55 -2.53 -4.64
CA ALA A 23 -14.98 -3.78 -4.16
C ALA A 23 -13.82 -3.47 -3.19
N MET A 24 -14.03 -3.75 -1.92
CA MET A 24 -13.05 -3.57 -0.85
C MET A 24 -12.85 -4.91 -0.16
N GLY A 25 -11.83 -5.65 -0.58
CA GLY A 25 -11.42 -6.93 -0.02
C GLY A 25 -10.18 -6.80 0.87
N THR A 26 -9.45 -7.91 0.98
CA THR A 26 -8.24 -8.01 1.81
C THR A 26 -7.13 -8.83 1.13
N THR A 27 -7.23 -9.06 -0.18
CA THR A 27 -6.31 -9.94 -0.91
C THR A 27 -5.18 -9.20 -1.60
N SER A 28 -5.41 -7.93 -1.93
CA SER A 28 -4.42 -7.08 -2.61
C SER A 28 -4.34 -5.69 -1.97
N SER A 29 -3.30 -4.94 -2.28
CA SER A 29 -3.23 -3.54 -1.84
C SER A 29 -4.29 -2.68 -2.52
N ASN A 30 -4.71 -3.01 -3.75
CA ASN A 30 -5.82 -2.36 -4.42
C ASN A 30 -7.08 -2.40 -3.56
N ASP A 31 -7.41 -3.56 -2.99
CA ASP A 31 -8.56 -3.75 -2.11
C ASP A 31 -8.55 -2.81 -0.90
N TYR A 32 -7.40 -2.68 -0.25
CA TYR A 32 -7.26 -1.79 0.91
C TYR A 32 -7.31 -0.32 0.50
N LEU A 33 -6.60 0.06 -0.56
CA LEU A 33 -6.47 1.45 -0.99
C LEU A 33 -7.76 2.00 -1.60
N ARG A 34 -8.63 1.15 -2.16
CA ARG A 34 -10.00 1.55 -2.57
C ARG A 34 -10.82 2.18 -1.44
N GLN A 35 -10.54 1.84 -0.19
CA GLN A 35 -11.21 2.46 0.95
C GLN A 35 -10.93 3.96 1.05
N LEU A 36 -9.74 4.40 0.65
CA LEU A 36 -9.36 5.82 0.64
C LEU A 36 -10.13 6.59 -0.44
N LEU A 37 -10.36 5.97 -1.61
CA LEU A 37 -11.18 6.52 -2.66
C LEU A 37 -12.65 6.61 -2.23
N ALA A 38 -13.19 5.52 -1.68
CA ALA A 38 -14.57 5.45 -1.24
C ALA A 38 -14.89 6.43 -0.11
N SER A 39 -13.94 6.73 0.76
CA SER A 39 -14.11 7.65 1.89
C SER A 39 -13.93 9.12 1.53
N ASP A 40 -13.69 9.46 0.25
CA ASP A 40 -13.42 10.83 -0.23
C ASP A 40 -12.27 11.53 0.52
N LEU A 41 -11.36 10.76 1.09
CA LEU A 41 -10.17 11.28 1.75
C LEU A 41 -9.14 11.81 0.75
N ILE A 42 -9.21 11.33 -0.46
CA ILE A 42 -8.37 11.76 -1.58
C ILE A 42 -9.29 12.45 -2.60
N LYS A 43 -9.10 13.74 -2.84
CA LYS A 43 -9.94 14.55 -3.74
C LYS A 43 -9.30 14.73 -5.10
N GLY A 44 -10.09 14.63 -6.15
CA GLY A 44 -9.76 15.03 -7.52
C GLY A 44 -8.55 14.35 -8.15
N GLY A 45 -8.68 13.72 -9.30
CA GLY A 45 -7.59 13.08 -10.05
C GLY A 45 -6.90 11.93 -9.31
N VAL A 46 -7.61 11.10 -8.72
CA VAL A 46 -7.33 10.44 -7.45
C VAL A 46 -6.62 9.12 -7.60
N GLU A 47 -6.93 8.33 -8.63
CA GLU A 47 -6.28 7.04 -8.83
C GLU A 47 -4.80 7.21 -9.20
N GLN A 48 -4.45 8.31 -9.85
CA GLN A 48 -3.08 8.64 -10.22
C GLN A 48 -2.11 8.64 -9.02
N VAL A 49 -2.58 8.97 -7.81
CA VAL A 49 -1.73 8.97 -6.61
C VAL A 49 -1.29 7.57 -6.19
N PHE A 50 -1.99 6.53 -6.63
CA PHE A 50 -1.64 5.14 -6.37
C PHE A 50 -0.80 4.51 -7.47
N TYR A 51 -0.57 5.23 -8.56
CA TYR A 51 0.17 4.72 -9.70
C TYR A 51 1.68 4.86 -9.49
N ALA A 52 2.39 3.79 -9.76
CA ALA A 52 3.83 3.81 -9.99
C ALA A 52 4.13 2.96 -11.21
N GLN A 53 4.98 3.48 -12.09
CA GLN A 53 5.45 2.72 -13.24
C GLN A 53 6.06 1.39 -12.80
N GLY A 54 5.94 0.35 -13.64
CA GLY A 54 6.52 -0.95 -13.38
C GLY A 54 6.09 -1.99 -14.41
N LYS A 55 6.63 -3.18 -14.28
CA LYS A 55 6.23 -4.30 -15.12
C LYS A 55 4.76 -4.64 -14.85
N ASN A 56 3.96 -4.79 -15.91
CA ASN A 56 2.51 -5.06 -15.84
C ASN A 56 1.71 -3.93 -15.16
N ARG A 57 2.21 -2.69 -15.16
CA ARG A 57 1.50 -1.51 -14.68
C ARG A 57 0.96 -0.70 -15.86
N ARG A 58 -0.23 -0.15 -15.69
CA ARG A 58 -0.87 0.77 -16.62
C ARG A 58 -1.32 2.03 -15.89
N PRO A 59 -1.30 3.21 -16.53
CA PRO A 59 -1.89 4.40 -15.93
C PRO A 59 -3.36 4.17 -15.61
N PRO A 60 -3.85 4.70 -14.47
CA PRO A 60 -5.27 4.65 -14.12
C PRO A 60 -6.13 5.32 -15.18
N ASP A 61 -7.35 4.84 -15.36
CA ASP A 61 -8.32 5.40 -16.29
C ASP A 61 -9.22 6.49 -15.67
N GLU A 62 -8.96 6.82 -14.38
CA GLU A 62 -9.73 7.77 -13.57
C GLU A 62 -11.22 7.38 -13.43
N ASN A 63 -11.52 6.09 -13.52
CA ASN A 63 -12.85 5.55 -13.38
C ASN A 63 -12.99 4.76 -12.07
N TRP A 64 -13.31 5.45 -11.00
CA TRP A 64 -13.45 4.87 -9.65
C TRP A 64 -14.90 4.50 -9.28
N VAL A 65 -15.71 4.10 -10.25
CA VAL A 65 -17.10 3.70 -10.01
C VAL A 65 -17.21 2.17 -9.95
N GLY A 66 -17.83 1.68 -8.90
CA GLY A 66 -18.09 0.25 -8.72
C GLY A 66 -16.81 -0.59 -8.63
N SER A 67 -16.68 -1.60 -9.46
CA SER A 67 -15.49 -2.48 -9.48
C SER A 67 -14.31 -1.91 -10.27
N ARG A 68 -14.44 -0.73 -10.87
CA ARG A 68 -13.44 -0.15 -11.77
C ARG A 68 -12.39 0.71 -11.07
N ALA A 69 -12.59 1.00 -9.80
CA ALA A 69 -11.59 1.73 -9.02
C ALA A 69 -10.35 0.87 -8.77
N LEU A 70 -9.17 1.39 -9.08
CA LEU A 70 -7.89 0.70 -8.96
C LEU A 70 -7.96 -0.73 -9.53
N GLU A 71 -8.27 -0.83 -10.81
CA GLU A 71 -8.26 -2.12 -11.51
C GLU A 71 -6.85 -2.74 -11.51
N PRO A 72 -6.72 -4.03 -11.82
CA PRO A 72 -5.41 -4.67 -11.91
C PRO A 72 -4.44 -3.88 -12.80
N GLY A 73 -3.24 -3.62 -12.29
CA GLY A 73 -2.20 -2.83 -12.94
C GLY A 73 -2.20 -1.34 -12.62
N GLU A 74 -3.26 -0.77 -12.05
CA GLU A 74 -3.37 0.68 -11.77
C GLU A 74 -2.74 1.10 -10.45
N CYS A 75 -2.50 0.16 -9.54
CA CYS A 75 -1.78 0.41 -8.30
C CYS A 75 -0.32 -0.06 -8.41
N GLY A 76 0.63 0.74 -7.95
CA GLY A 76 2.06 0.42 -7.94
C GLY A 76 2.63 0.13 -6.57
N PHE A 77 1.84 0.21 -5.51
CA PHE A 77 2.31 0.16 -4.13
C PHE A 77 1.81 -1.07 -3.39
N ALA A 78 2.70 -1.70 -2.62
CA ALA A 78 2.36 -2.71 -1.64
C ALA A 78 1.89 -2.04 -0.34
N TYR A 79 1.09 -2.76 0.44
CA TYR A 79 0.46 -2.27 1.67
C TYR A 79 0.71 -3.22 2.84
N ILE A 80 0.91 -2.68 4.04
CA ILE A 80 1.04 -3.45 5.28
C ILE A 80 -0.24 -3.30 6.09
N PRO A 81 -1.13 -4.30 6.09
CA PRO A 81 -2.37 -4.25 6.85
C PRO A 81 -2.12 -4.43 8.35
N GLY A 82 -3.10 -3.99 9.16
CA GLY A 82 -3.10 -4.19 10.60
C GLY A 82 -2.38 -3.11 11.42
N LEU A 83 -1.83 -2.10 10.76
CA LEU A 83 -1.28 -0.92 11.43
C LEU A 83 -2.40 0.07 11.82
N HIS A 84 -2.13 0.88 12.84
CA HIS A 84 -3.04 1.92 13.33
C HIS A 84 -2.22 3.11 13.86
N SER A 85 -2.88 4.20 14.21
CA SER A 85 -2.21 5.43 14.69
C SER A 85 -1.39 5.27 15.96
N GLY A 86 -1.61 4.21 16.73
CA GLY A 86 -0.79 3.85 17.89
C GLY A 86 0.38 2.92 17.57
N SER A 87 0.54 2.51 16.30
CA SER A 87 1.72 1.76 15.87
C SER A 87 2.95 2.68 15.88
N PRO A 88 4.17 2.12 15.99
CA PRO A 88 5.39 2.92 15.91
C PRO A 88 5.40 3.81 14.66
N LEU A 89 5.74 5.08 14.84
CA LEU A 89 5.61 6.11 13.80
C LEU A 89 6.51 5.86 12.57
N ASP A 90 7.61 5.16 12.77
CA ASP A 90 8.58 4.77 11.74
C ASP A 90 8.24 3.45 11.03
N PHE A 91 7.09 2.85 11.33
CA PHE A 91 6.65 1.65 10.60
C PHE A 91 6.13 2.03 9.21
N PRO A 92 6.50 1.28 8.16
CA PRO A 92 5.98 1.51 6.82
C PRO A 92 4.53 1.05 6.71
N VAL A 93 3.72 1.84 6.03
CA VAL A 93 2.31 1.53 5.71
C VAL A 93 2.17 1.15 4.24
N VAL A 94 2.82 1.94 3.37
CA VAL A 94 2.80 1.79 1.92
C VAL A 94 4.22 1.81 1.40
N ILE A 95 4.55 0.92 0.50
CA ILE A 95 5.90 0.78 -0.05
C ILE A 95 5.81 0.49 -1.54
N GLY A 96 6.66 1.10 -2.36
CA GLY A 96 6.73 0.72 -3.76
C GLY A 96 7.63 1.60 -4.63
N PRO A 97 7.74 1.21 -5.87
CA PRO A 97 7.22 -0.03 -6.47
C PRO A 97 8.04 -1.26 -6.08
N LEU A 98 7.36 -2.36 -5.76
CA LEU A 98 7.99 -3.65 -5.46
C LEU A 98 7.79 -4.66 -6.60
N ILE A 99 8.74 -5.57 -6.76
CA ILE A 99 8.55 -6.79 -7.54
C ILE A 99 7.50 -7.65 -6.82
N HIS A 100 6.44 -8.03 -7.51
CA HIS A 100 5.32 -8.78 -6.92
C HIS A 100 5.81 -10.05 -6.19
N GLY A 101 5.29 -10.27 -4.99
CA GLY A 101 5.64 -11.41 -4.15
C GLY A 101 6.98 -11.28 -3.42
N THR A 102 7.67 -10.13 -3.53
CA THR A 102 8.97 -9.89 -2.89
C THR A 102 8.99 -8.56 -2.15
N ASP A 103 10.02 -8.33 -1.35
CA ASP A 103 10.36 -7.03 -0.75
C ASP A 103 11.45 -6.28 -1.54
N LYS A 104 11.66 -6.63 -2.81
CA LYS A 104 12.64 -5.96 -3.67
C LYS A 104 11.98 -4.81 -4.42
N ILE A 105 12.66 -3.68 -4.45
CA ILE A 105 12.28 -2.56 -5.32
C ILE A 105 12.40 -3.00 -6.79
N ASP A 106 11.37 -2.69 -7.60
CA ASP A 106 11.44 -2.87 -9.06
C ASP A 106 12.48 -1.89 -9.63
N PRO A 107 13.56 -2.38 -10.24
CA PRO A 107 14.64 -1.51 -10.70
C PRO A 107 14.27 -0.66 -11.92
N LYS A 108 13.20 -1.02 -12.65
CA LYS A 108 12.88 -0.38 -13.93
C LYS A 108 12.33 1.05 -13.81
N PRO A 109 11.30 1.33 -13.00
CA PRO A 109 10.67 2.65 -13.05
C PRO A 109 11.54 3.76 -12.45
N GLY A 110 12.25 3.48 -11.37
CA GLY A 110 12.97 4.50 -10.59
C GLY A 110 14.49 4.28 -10.50
N LYS A 111 15.09 3.52 -11.43
CA LYS A 111 16.51 3.16 -11.34
C LYS A 111 16.88 2.48 -10.01
N GLY A 112 15.99 1.63 -9.50
CA GLY A 112 16.17 0.93 -8.24
C GLY A 112 15.79 1.76 -7.00
N LYS A 113 15.14 2.89 -7.18
CA LYS A 113 14.61 3.72 -6.09
C LYS A 113 13.13 3.44 -5.85
N GLY A 114 12.75 3.38 -4.60
CA GLY A 114 11.37 3.26 -4.18
C GLY A 114 11.02 4.27 -3.09
N ALA A 115 9.75 4.40 -2.82
CA ALA A 115 9.23 5.25 -1.76
C ALA A 115 8.60 4.42 -0.65
N VAL A 116 8.66 4.92 0.56
CA VAL A 116 7.97 4.39 1.73
C VAL A 116 7.17 5.51 2.38
N CYS A 117 5.90 5.23 2.68
CA CYS A 117 5.07 6.08 3.52
C CYS A 117 4.96 5.44 4.90
N LEU A 118 5.27 6.20 5.95
CA LEU A 118 5.30 5.75 7.34
C LEU A 118 3.98 6.02 8.07
N VAL A 119 3.82 5.45 9.25
CA VAL A 119 2.63 5.64 10.11
C VAL A 119 2.40 7.11 10.45
N ASP A 120 3.44 7.92 10.60
CA ASP A 120 3.34 9.37 10.86
C ASP A 120 2.98 10.21 9.61
N GLY A 121 2.83 9.57 8.45
CA GLY A 121 2.57 10.23 7.18
C GLY A 121 3.83 10.72 6.44
N THR A 122 5.01 10.54 7.01
CA THR A 122 6.27 10.87 6.34
C THR A 122 6.47 9.99 5.11
N VAL A 123 6.87 10.60 4.01
CA VAL A 123 7.27 9.90 2.78
C VAL A 123 8.77 10.07 2.60
N ALA A 124 9.46 8.96 2.41
CA ALA A 124 10.92 8.93 2.25
C ALA A 124 11.34 7.97 1.12
N GLU A 125 12.58 8.09 0.65
CA GLU A 125 13.18 7.08 -0.20
C GLU A 125 13.39 5.79 0.61
N ALA A 126 12.99 4.64 0.06
CA ALA A 126 13.17 3.35 0.71
C ALA A 126 14.67 2.98 0.77
N SER A 127 15.15 2.66 1.97
CA SER A 127 16.49 2.08 2.12
C SER A 127 16.50 0.66 1.54
N VAL A 128 17.53 0.33 0.76
CA VAL A 128 17.68 -0.99 0.15
C VAL A 128 19.06 -1.58 0.41
N ASP A 129 19.15 -2.91 0.46
CA ASP A 129 20.42 -3.61 0.46
C ASP A 129 21.00 -3.73 -0.96
N ARG A 130 22.18 -4.38 -1.09
CA ARG A 130 22.88 -4.57 -2.37
C ARG A 130 22.06 -5.36 -3.40
N ASP A 131 21.14 -6.20 -2.93
CA ASP A 131 20.28 -7.05 -3.76
C ASP A 131 18.93 -6.38 -4.08
N GLY A 132 18.71 -5.14 -3.59
CA GLY A 132 17.50 -4.37 -3.82
C GLY A 132 16.34 -4.67 -2.83
N HIS A 133 16.58 -5.43 -1.77
CA HIS A 133 15.58 -5.67 -0.72
C HIS A 133 15.39 -4.43 0.13
N VAL A 134 14.15 -4.07 0.41
CA VAL A 134 13.81 -2.99 1.33
C VAL A 134 14.28 -3.32 2.74
N MET A 135 14.97 -2.38 3.34
CA MET A 135 15.53 -2.50 4.69
C MET A 135 14.74 -1.61 5.66
N ILE A 136 14.20 -2.22 6.71
CA ILE A 136 13.52 -1.51 7.80
C ILE A 136 14.19 -1.90 9.11
N ARG A 137 14.63 -0.91 9.88
CA ARG A 137 15.34 -1.14 11.17
C ARG A 137 16.50 -2.13 11.05
N GLY A 138 17.27 -2.04 9.97
CA GLY A 138 18.46 -2.88 9.73
C GLY A 138 18.20 -4.31 9.30
N LYS A 139 16.94 -4.69 9.03
CA LYS A 139 16.56 -6.00 8.51
C LYS A 139 15.74 -5.87 7.24
N ARG A 140 15.76 -6.93 6.41
CA ARG A 140 14.88 -6.98 5.24
C ARG A 140 13.42 -6.91 5.65
N LEU A 141 12.61 -6.28 4.84
CA LEU A 141 11.19 -6.06 5.14
C LEU A 141 10.48 -7.38 5.46
N LEU A 142 10.67 -8.42 4.65
CA LEU A 142 10.02 -9.73 4.84
C LEU A 142 10.77 -10.68 5.78
N ASP A 143 11.84 -10.24 6.44
CA ASP A 143 12.48 -11.04 7.48
C ASP A 143 11.50 -11.23 8.66
N PRO A 144 11.12 -12.48 9.01
CA PRO A 144 10.17 -12.74 10.11
C PRO A 144 10.64 -12.19 11.46
N THR A 145 11.95 -11.99 11.62
CA THR A 145 12.55 -11.43 12.84
C THR A 145 12.58 -9.89 12.81
N ASN A 146 12.09 -9.24 11.75
CA ASN A 146 11.99 -7.80 11.72
C ASN A 146 11.00 -7.32 12.79
N PRO A 147 11.39 -6.36 13.65
CA PRO A 147 10.54 -5.89 14.76
C PRO A 147 9.16 -5.36 14.33
N ILE A 148 9.01 -4.90 13.08
CA ILE A 148 7.72 -4.41 12.57
C ILE A 148 6.63 -5.49 12.59
N TRP A 149 6.99 -6.77 12.55
CA TRP A 149 6.02 -7.87 12.57
C TRP A 149 5.61 -8.28 14.00
N GLY A 150 6.31 -7.79 15.03
CA GLY A 150 6.00 -8.12 16.44
C GLY A 150 5.97 -9.60 16.73
N GLY A 151 6.85 -10.39 16.10
CA GLY A 151 6.90 -11.84 16.21
C GLY A 151 5.82 -12.60 15.43
N LYS A 152 5.01 -11.89 14.64
CA LYS A 152 4.03 -12.50 13.72
C LYS A 152 4.64 -12.68 12.33
N PRO A 153 4.11 -13.59 11.51
CA PRO A 153 4.52 -13.69 10.11
C PRO A 153 4.31 -12.37 9.35
N PRO A 154 5.18 -12.05 8.38
CA PRO A 154 4.99 -10.90 7.49
C PRO A 154 3.64 -10.95 6.78
N THR A 155 2.94 -9.81 6.75
CA THR A 155 1.59 -9.67 6.16
C THR A 155 1.54 -8.62 5.06
N LEU A 156 2.64 -8.42 4.33
CA LEU A 156 2.66 -7.53 3.19
C LEU A 156 1.70 -8.01 2.10
N VAL A 157 0.91 -7.11 1.52
CA VAL A 157 0.05 -7.38 0.37
C VAL A 157 0.49 -6.54 -0.82
N TRP A 158 0.53 -7.17 -1.99
CA TRP A 158 0.98 -6.56 -3.24
C TRP A 158 -0.21 -6.08 -4.06
N PRO A 159 0.02 -5.14 -5.00
CA PRO A 159 -0.99 -4.74 -5.97
C PRO A 159 -1.26 -5.85 -7.00
N GLU A 160 -2.49 -5.86 -7.52
CA GLU A 160 -2.94 -6.72 -8.61
C GLU A 160 -2.31 -6.36 -9.95
#